data_8be87de55d5368f9ae1b17dfe815c43b
#
_entry.id   8be87de55d5368f9ae1b17dfe815c43b
#
_cell.length_a   1.000
_cell.length_b   1.000
_cell.length_c   1.000
_cell.angle_alpha   90.00
_cell.angle_beta   90.00
_cell.angle_gamma   90.00
#
_symmetry.space_group_name_H-M   'P 1'
#
loop_
_entity.id
_entity.type
_entity.pdbx_description
1 polymer ?
#
loop_
_entity_poly.entity_id
_entity_poly.type
_entity_poly.pdbx_seq_one_letter_code
_entity_poly.pdbx_strand_id
1 'polypeptide(L)'
;LGNSSYWGSTDLNELNSAFDNAYNLGKVYHLITHPNILDWDEDFTWNHLEHISNRKDIWYVGFGHLYLYRLLSNSEQSANLNTVNITPLPSIINLHKNYPNPFNPKTTIPYSLIQDTFINLTIYDLAGNQIKTLLNGKERSGNRFIQWDATNHQGHSVPTGTYLYRIEADNFSQTKKMVLLK
;
A
#
# COMPACT_ATOMS: atom_id res chain seq x y z
N LEU A 1 -6.91 19.52 17.12
CA LEU A 1 -6.84 19.52 15.66
C LEU A 1 -8.27 19.50 15.13
N GLY A 2 -8.77 20.70 14.69
CA GLY A 2 -10.08 20.81 14.06
C GLY A 2 -9.99 20.26 12.64
N ASN A 3 -10.82 19.29 12.32
CA ASN A 3 -10.96 18.79 10.96
C ASN A 3 -11.70 19.87 10.15
N SER A 4 -11.07 20.43 9.12
CA SER A 4 -11.80 21.05 8.04
C SER A 4 -12.00 19.98 6.97
N SER A 5 -13.17 19.34 6.97
CA SER A 5 -13.57 18.46 5.87
C SER A 5 -14.39 19.29 4.89
N TYR A 6 -14.00 19.25 3.62
CA TYR A 6 -14.73 19.92 2.57
C TYR A 6 -15.52 18.89 1.76
N TRP A 7 -16.83 19.08 1.66
CA TRP A 7 -17.73 18.18 0.95
C TRP A 7 -18.36 18.91 -0.24
N GLY A 8 -18.11 18.39 -1.43
CA GLY A 8 -18.94 18.63 -2.60
C GLY A 8 -18.86 20.00 -3.25
N SER A 9 -17.81 20.79 -3.06
CA SER A 9 -17.62 22.01 -3.83
C SER A 9 -16.90 21.73 -5.15
N THR A 10 -17.41 22.28 -6.23
CA THR A 10 -16.77 22.36 -7.54
C THR A 10 -16.14 23.73 -7.79
N ASP A 11 -16.20 24.64 -6.82
CA ASP A 11 -15.56 25.96 -6.90
C ASP A 11 -14.07 25.83 -6.50
N LEU A 12 -13.20 26.05 -7.48
CA LEU A 12 -11.75 25.99 -7.31
C LEU A 12 -11.24 26.96 -6.23
N ASN A 13 -11.80 28.18 -6.17
CA ASN A 13 -11.37 29.19 -5.20
C ASN A 13 -11.72 28.75 -3.77
N GLU A 14 -12.88 28.14 -3.61
CA GLU A 14 -13.35 27.63 -2.34
C GLU A 14 -12.49 26.46 -1.85
N LEU A 15 -12.16 25.54 -2.75
CA LEU A 15 -11.26 24.41 -2.46
C LEU A 15 -9.85 24.87 -2.09
N ASN A 16 -9.28 25.77 -2.88
CA ASN A 16 -7.95 26.32 -2.63
C ASN A 16 -7.91 27.12 -1.31
N SER A 17 -8.93 27.93 -1.04
CA SER A 17 -9.03 28.70 0.20
C SER A 17 -9.16 27.80 1.44
N ALA A 18 -9.93 26.71 1.34
CA ALA A 18 -10.08 25.75 2.42
C ALA A 18 -8.75 25.02 2.73
N PHE A 19 -8.02 24.66 1.68
CA PHE A 19 -6.69 24.07 1.82
C PHE A 19 -5.69 25.07 2.44
N ASP A 20 -5.59 26.29 1.92
CA ASP A 20 -4.66 27.31 2.41
C ASP A 20 -4.95 27.70 3.86
N ASN A 21 -6.21 27.76 4.25
CA ASN A 21 -6.61 28.00 5.64
C ASN A 21 -6.17 26.84 6.56
N ALA A 22 -6.36 25.59 6.12
CA ALA A 22 -5.90 24.43 6.89
C ALA A 22 -4.36 24.41 7.02
N TYR A 23 -3.67 24.73 5.92
CA TYR A 23 -2.21 24.81 5.88
C TYR A 23 -1.67 25.89 6.83
N ASN A 24 -2.17 27.12 6.73
CA ASN A 24 -1.74 28.25 7.57
C ASN A 24 -2.01 28.03 9.07
N LEU A 25 -3.02 27.24 9.40
CA LEU A 25 -3.36 26.90 10.78
C LEU A 25 -2.68 25.61 11.29
N GLY A 26 -1.83 24.99 10.48
CA GLY A 26 -1.20 23.70 10.82
C GLY A 26 -2.22 22.58 11.02
N LYS A 27 -3.35 22.63 10.31
CA LYS A 27 -4.44 21.66 10.41
C LYS A 27 -4.35 20.60 9.32
N VAL A 28 -5.15 19.56 9.49
CA VAL A 28 -5.30 18.51 8.48
C VAL A 28 -6.35 18.93 7.46
N TYR A 29 -5.99 18.86 6.18
CA TYR A 29 -6.91 19.01 5.06
C TYR A 29 -7.30 17.65 4.50
N HIS A 30 -8.59 17.37 4.42
CA HIS A 30 -9.12 16.14 3.83
C HIS A 30 -9.84 16.45 2.53
N LEU A 31 -9.34 15.92 1.43
CA LEU A 31 -10.06 15.89 0.17
C LEU A 31 -10.76 14.54 0.04
N ILE A 32 -12.09 14.56 0.05
CA ILE A 32 -12.92 13.37 -0.17
C ILE A 32 -13.52 13.50 -1.56
N THR A 33 -13.23 12.54 -2.43
CA THR A 33 -13.79 12.49 -3.78
C THR A 33 -14.57 11.19 -3.97
N HIS A 34 -15.71 11.29 -4.65
CA HIS A 34 -16.47 10.12 -5.11
C HIS A 34 -16.22 9.94 -6.60
N PRO A 35 -15.61 8.82 -7.04
CA PRO A 35 -15.27 8.60 -8.45
C PRO A 35 -16.46 8.71 -9.42
N ASN A 36 -17.67 8.52 -8.90
CA ASN A 36 -18.90 8.59 -9.70
C ASN A 36 -19.54 9.99 -9.74
N ILE A 37 -18.99 10.95 -9.01
CA ILE A 37 -19.57 12.31 -8.89
C ILE A 37 -18.61 13.36 -9.45
N LEU A 38 -17.31 13.09 -9.42
CA LEU A 38 -16.30 13.93 -10.04
C LEU A 38 -16.11 13.49 -11.49
N ASP A 39 -16.42 14.39 -12.38
CA ASP A 39 -15.92 14.28 -13.73
C ASP A 39 -14.41 14.62 -13.67
N TRP A 40 -13.57 13.60 -13.83
CA TRP A 40 -12.12 13.74 -13.79
C TRP A 40 -11.59 14.55 -14.98
N ASP A 41 -12.44 14.85 -15.95
CA ASP A 41 -12.16 15.72 -17.09
C ASP A 41 -12.38 17.21 -16.78
N GLU A 42 -12.87 17.54 -15.57
CA GLU A 42 -13.08 18.92 -15.16
C GLU A 42 -11.79 19.61 -14.71
N ASP A 43 -11.50 20.73 -15.30
CA ASP A 43 -10.29 21.54 -15.06
C ASP A 43 -10.08 21.91 -13.58
N PHE A 44 -11.17 22.10 -12.81
CA PHE A 44 -11.06 22.50 -11.40
C PHE A 44 -10.38 21.44 -10.54
N THR A 45 -10.58 20.15 -10.83
CA THR A 45 -9.98 19.05 -10.08
C THR A 45 -8.46 19.05 -10.25
N TRP A 46 -7.99 19.17 -11.48
CA TRP A 46 -6.55 19.20 -11.77
C TRP A 46 -5.88 20.44 -11.25
N ASN A 47 -6.51 21.60 -11.40
CA ASN A 47 -6.01 22.88 -10.89
C ASN A 47 -5.92 22.87 -9.35
N HIS A 48 -6.88 22.24 -8.66
CA HIS A 48 -6.79 22.08 -7.21
C HIS A 48 -5.67 21.10 -6.80
N LEU A 49 -5.54 19.96 -7.47
CA LEU A 49 -4.46 19.02 -7.22
C LEU A 49 -3.08 19.65 -7.47
N GLU A 50 -2.93 20.50 -8.49
CA GLU A 50 -1.71 21.27 -8.74
C GLU A 50 -1.43 22.27 -7.61
N HIS A 51 -2.45 22.99 -7.14
CA HIS A 51 -2.34 23.93 -6.03
C HIS A 51 -1.83 23.26 -4.73
N ILE A 52 -2.30 22.06 -4.43
CA ILE A 52 -1.92 21.34 -3.22
C ILE A 52 -0.65 20.48 -3.38
N SER A 53 -0.24 20.17 -4.62
CA SER A 53 0.88 19.25 -4.88
C SER A 53 2.25 19.91 -4.74
N ASN A 54 3.31 19.09 -4.70
CA ASN A 54 4.72 19.51 -4.73
C ASN A 54 5.20 20.41 -3.57
N ARG A 55 4.48 20.48 -2.46
CA ARG A 55 4.90 21.21 -1.27
C ARG A 55 5.73 20.29 -0.36
N LYS A 56 6.98 20.66 -0.13
CA LYS A 56 7.95 19.85 0.64
C LYS A 56 7.68 19.84 2.15
N ASP A 57 6.89 20.78 2.63
CA ASP A 57 6.51 21.00 4.02
C ASP A 57 5.14 20.39 4.37
N ILE A 58 4.52 19.69 3.42
CA ILE A 58 3.24 19.00 3.60
C ILE A 58 3.45 17.49 3.63
N TRP A 59 2.81 16.86 4.59
CA TRP A 59 2.79 15.41 4.70
C TRP A 59 1.53 14.84 4.02
N TYR A 60 1.73 14.26 2.82
CA TYR A 60 0.67 13.61 2.05
C TYR A 60 0.51 12.17 2.51
N VAL A 61 -0.56 11.87 3.24
CA VAL A 61 -0.75 10.54 3.86
C VAL A 61 -2.14 9.99 3.65
N GLY A 62 -2.22 8.67 3.57
CA GLY A 62 -3.49 7.97 3.64
C GLY A 62 -4.11 8.04 5.04
N PHE A 63 -5.43 7.88 5.10
CA PHE A 63 -6.22 8.01 6.33
C PHE A 63 -5.71 7.13 7.49
N GLY A 64 -5.23 5.91 7.20
CA GLY A 64 -4.69 5.00 8.21
C GLY A 64 -3.44 5.54 8.92
N HIS A 65 -2.56 6.21 8.18
CA HIS A 65 -1.35 6.82 8.75
C HIS A 65 -1.70 8.01 9.66
N LEU A 66 -2.71 8.78 9.28
CA LEU A 66 -3.18 9.92 10.09
C LEU A 66 -3.82 9.46 11.40
N TYR A 67 -4.59 8.38 11.36
CA TYR A 67 -5.20 7.78 12.54
C TYR A 67 -4.12 7.31 13.54
N LEU A 68 -3.10 6.62 13.05
CA LEU A 68 -1.99 6.16 13.85
C LEU A 68 -1.20 7.33 14.47
N TYR A 69 -0.92 8.38 13.69
CA TYR A 69 -0.26 9.59 14.18
C TYR A 69 -1.06 10.24 15.32
N ARG A 70 -2.37 10.37 15.16
CA ARG A 70 -3.25 10.92 16.19
C ARG A 70 -3.28 10.07 17.45
N LEU A 71 -3.27 8.75 17.31
CA LEU A 71 -3.26 7.81 18.44
C LEU A 71 -1.95 7.91 19.23
N LEU A 72 -0.84 8.04 18.55
CA LEU A 72 0.48 8.20 19.14
C LEU A 72 0.69 9.59 19.77
N SER A 73 0.15 10.65 19.16
CA SER A 73 0.28 12.02 19.68
C SER A 73 -0.61 12.32 20.88
N ASN A 74 -1.71 11.59 21.05
CA ASN A 74 -2.60 11.72 22.18
C ASN A 74 -2.20 10.86 23.40
N SER A 75 -1.23 9.97 23.27
CA SER A 75 -0.62 9.32 24.42
C SER A 75 0.23 10.38 25.15
N GLU A 76 -0.09 10.71 26.41
CA GLU A 76 0.56 11.72 27.24
C GLU A 76 2.04 11.42 27.58
N GLN A 77 2.80 10.98 26.61
CA GLN A 77 4.24 10.95 26.71
C GLN A 77 4.81 12.06 25.81
N SER A 78 4.99 13.23 26.41
CA SER A 78 5.86 14.29 25.91
C SER A 78 7.30 13.77 25.82
N ALA A 79 7.54 12.84 24.91
CA ALA A 79 8.88 12.53 24.49
C ALA A 79 9.29 13.61 23.48
N ASN A 80 10.35 14.32 23.77
CA ASN A 80 10.98 15.31 22.91
C ASN A 80 11.06 14.78 21.46
N LEU A 81 10.19 15.29 20.57
CA LEU A 81 10.08 14.89 19.16
C LEU A 81 11.24 15.40 18.28
N ASN A 82 12.35 15.84 18.87
CA ASN A 82 13.48 16.36 18.10
C ASN A 82 14.32 15.29 17.39
N THR A 83 14.03 14.01 17.57
CA THR A 83 14.67 12.91 16.82
C THR A 83 13.83 11.63 16.84
N VAL A 84 12.58 11.69 16.41
CA VAL A 84 11.92 10.44 16.06
C VAL A 84 12.38 10.09 14.63
N ASN A 85 13.41 9.27 14.53
CA ASN A 85 13.57 8.43 13.37
C ASN A 85 12.30 7.58 13.31
N ILE A 86 11.33 7.98 12.47
CA ILE A 86 10.17 7.17 12.15
C ILE A 86 10.71 5.99 11.36
N THR A 87 11.23 5.00 12.06
CA THR A 87 11.36 3.69 11.43
C THR A 87 9.94 3.26 11.12
N PRO A 88 9.62 2.95 9.87
CA PRO A 88 8.29 2.42 9.55
C PRO A 88 8.03 1.27 10.52
N LEU A 89 6.81 1.21 11.10
CA LEU A 89 6.44 0.06 11.94
C LEU A 89 6.89 -1.21 11.21
N PRO A 90 7.61 -2.10 11.88
CA PRO A 90 8.06 -3.32 11.23
C PRO A 90 6.82 -4.00 10.67
N SER A 91 6.75 -4.11 9.35
CA SER A 91 5.66 -4.83 8.71
C SER A 91 5.69 -6.26 9.26
N ILE A 92 4.54 -6.73 9.74
CA ILE A 92 4.38 -8.08 10.30
C ILE A 92 4.95 -9.13 9.34
N ILE A 93 4.97 -8.80 8.04
CA ILE A 93 5.46 -9.64 6.95
C ILE A 93 6.44 -8.84 6.08
N ASN A 94 7.51 -9.50 5.67
CA ASN A 94 8.39 -9.01 4.62
C ASN A 94 8.48 -10.06 3.51
N LEU A 95 7.95 -9.72 2.32
CA LEU A 95 8.06 -10.56 1.13
C LEU A 95 9.37 -10.24 0.42
N HIS A 96 10.22 -11.23 0.21
CA HIS A 96 11.51 -11.05 -0.45
C HIS A 96 11.42 -11.31 -1.97
N LYS A 97 12.47 -10.95 -2.69
CA LYS A 97 12.58 -11.27 -4.11
C LYS A 97 12.73 -12.78 -4.28
N ASN A 98 11.99 -13.35 -5.25
CA ASN A 98 12.13 -14.74 -5.62
C ASN A 98 13.49 -15.03 -6.26
N TYR A 99 13.98 -16.24 -6.08
CA TYR A 99 15.25 -16.68 -6.65
C TYR A 99 15.15 -18.13 -7.16
N PRO A 100 15.64 -18.39 -8.37
CA PRO A 100 16.13 -17.43 -9.36
C PRO A 100 15.03 -16.53 -9.92
N ASN A 101 15.42 -15.38 -10.50
CA ASN A 101 14.52 -14.50 -11.26
C ASN A 101 15.36 -13.75 -12.32
N PRO A 102 15.20 -13.99 -13.61
CA PRO A 102 14.25 -14.93 -14.23
C PRO A 102 14.46 -16.39 -13.83
N PHE A 103 13.42 -17.24 -13.95
CA PHE A 103 13.45 -18.64 -13.54
C PHE A 103 12.93 -19.61 -14.62
N ASN A 104 13.30 -20.90 -14.52
CA ASN A 104 12.88 -21.98 -15.44
C ASN A 104 12.95 -23.36 -14.75
N PRO A 105 11.87 -24.10 -14.58
CA PRO A 105 10.52 -23.61 -14.34
C PRO A 105 10.28 -23.33 -12.85
N LYS A 106 11.30 -23.53 -11.99
CA LYS A 106 11.16 -23.44 -10.53
C LYS A 106 11.79 -22.18 -9.97
N THR A 107 11.11 -21.59 -9.00
CA THR A 107 11.63 -20.47 -8.22
C THR A 107 11.24 -20.60 -6.77
N THR A 108 12.05 -20.04 -5.88
CA THR A 108 11.80 -19.98 -4.44
C THR A 108 11.39 -18.55 -4.07
N ILE A 109 10.33 -18.42 -3.32
CA ILE A 109 9.78 -17.15 -2.82
C ILE A 109 10.03 -17.12 -1.30
N PRO A 110 11.06 -16.39 -0.83
CA PRO A 110 11.30 -16.23 0.59
C PRO A 110 10.37 -15.14 1.17
N TYR A 111 10.01 -15.32 2.43
CA TYR A 111 9.30 -14.31 3.22
C TYR A 111 9.67 -14.44 4.70
N SER A 112 9.47 -13.38 5.46
CA SER A 112 9.72 -13.40 6.91
C SER A 112 8.50 -12.88 7.66
N LEU A 113 8.22 -13.51 8.80
CA LEU A 113 7.11 -13.18 9.69
C LEU A 113 7.68 -12.79 11.06
N ILE A 114 7.21 -11.69 11.62
CA ILE A 114 7.61 -11.25 12.97
C ILE A 114 6.86 -12.04 14.04
N GLN A 115 5.63 -12.44 13.77
CA GLN A 115 4.77 -13.19 14.67
C GLN A 115 4.00 -14.27 13.91
N ASP A 116 3.46 -15.24 14.66
CA ASP A 116 2.57 -16.27 14.12
C ASP A 116 1.32 -15.59 13.56
N THR A 117 1.03 -15.82 12.28
CA THR A 117 -0.12 -15.20 11.62
C THR A 117 -0.69 -16.07 10.52
N PHE A 118 -1.93 -15.79 10.13
CA PHE A 118 -2.56 -16.41 8.96
C PHE A 118 -2.12 -15.66 7.71
N ILE A 119 -1.58 -16.37 6.73
CA ILE A 119 -1.15 -15.78 5.47
C ILE A 119 -1.80 -16.46 4.27
N ASN A 120 -1.99 -15.67 3.22
CA ASN A 120 -2.32 -16.14 1.89
C ASN A 120 -1.23 -15.70 0.93
N LEU A 121 -0.58 -16.63 0.23
CA LEU A 121 0.39 -16.36 -0.82
C LEU A 121 -0.11 -16.91 -2.14
N THR A 122 -0.38 -16.02 -3.07
CA THR A 122 -1.05 -16.33 -4.33
C THR A 122 -0.30 -15.74 -5.52
N ILE A 123 -0.29 -16.50 -6.63
CA ILE A 123 0.28 -16.12 -7.92
C ILE A 123 -0.82 -15.61 -8.83
N TYR A 124 -0.53 -14.53 -9.55
CA TYR A 124 -1.41 -13.89 -10.52
C TYR A 124 -0.70 -13.66 -11.85
N ASP A 125 -1.46 -13.62 -12.93
CA ASP A 125 -0.99 -13.06 -14.20
C ASP A 125 -1.05 -11.52 -14.19
N LEU A 126 -0.61 -10.87 -15.28
CA LEU A 126 -0.65 -9.40 -15.39
C LEU A 126 -2.08 -8.84 -15.58
N ALA A 127 -3.04 -9.68 -15.95
CA ALA A 127 -4.45 -9.29 -16.03
C ALA A 127 -5.15 -9.36 -14.67
N GLY A 128 -4.45 -9.84 -13.63
CA GLY A 128 -4.99 -10.01 -12.27
C GLY A 128 -5.73 -11.33 -12.06
N ASN A 129 -5.70 -12.25 -13.03
CA ASN A 129 -6.30 -13.57 -12.85
C ASN A 129 -5.44 -14.41 -11.90
N GLN A 130 -6.09 -15.08 -10.96
CA GLN A 130 -5.43 -15.98 -10.04
C GLN A 130 -4.97 -17.26 -10.76
N ILE A 131 -3.68 -17.54 -10.67
CA ILE A 131 -3.04 -18.71 -11.28
C ILE A 131 -2.96 -19.87 -10.28
N LYS A 132 -2.44 -19.60 -9.09
CA LYS A 132 -2.27 -20.63 -8.05
C LYS A 132 -2.14 -19.99 -6.67
N THR A 133 -2.84 -20.53 -5.70
CA THR A 133 -2.54 -20.27 -4.28
C THR A 133 -1.47 -21.25 -3.83
N LEU A 134 -0.34 -20.72 -3.39
CA LEU A 134 0.78 -21.52 -2.91
C LEU A 134 0.65 -21.85 -1.43
N LEU A 135 0.09 -20.94 -0.66
CA LEU A 135 -0.11 -21.08 0.77
C LEU A 135 -1.37 -20.32 1.20
N ASN A 136 -2.18 -20.96 2.02
CA ASN A 136 -3.34 -20.37 2.66
C ASN A 136 -3.52 -21.02 4.03
N GLY A 137 -2.94 -20.41 5.08
CA GLY A 137 -2.94 -21.02 6.39
C GLY A 137 -2.16 -20.23 7.43
N LYS A 138 -2.19 -20.76 8.66
CA LYS A 138 -1.45 -20.22 9.79
C LYS A 138 0.03 -20.63 9.71
N GLU A 139 0.91 -19.64 9.72
CA GLU A 139 2.36 -19.81 9.71
C GLU A 139 3.00 -19.26 10.97
N ARG A 140 4.07 -19.93 11.41
CA ARG A 140 4.86 -19.48 12.56
C ARG A 140 5.81 -18.35 12.17
N SER A 141 6.15 -17.51 13.11
CA SER A 141 7.17 -16.48 12.99
C SER A 141 8.53 -17.04 12.51
N GLY A 142 9.32 -16.17 11.89
CA GLY A 142 10.65 -16.48 11.37
C GLY A 142 10.76 -16.39 9.84
N ASN A 143 11.94 -16.80 9.34
CA ASN A 143 12.21 -16.83 7.90
C ASN A 143 11.64 -18.10 7.29
N ARG A 144 10.89 -17.96 6.21
CA ARG A 144 10.18 -19.01 5.50
C ARG A 144 10.44 -18.90 4.00
N PHE A 145 10.15 -19.97 3.30
CA PHE A 145 10.16 -19.96 1.84
C PHE A 145 9.13 -20.96 1.29
N ILE A 146 8.66 -20.68 0.08
CA ILE A 146 7.83 -21.60 -0.67
C ILE A 146 8.32 -21.66 -2.11
N GLN A 147 8.15 -22.78 -2.77
CA GLN A 147 8.55 -22.97 -4.16
C GLN A 147 7.34 -22.93 -5.07
N TRP A 148 7.52 -22.34 -6.24
CA TRP A 148 6.58 -22.42 -7.35
C TRP A 148 7.26 -23.04 -8.56
N ASP A 149 6.57 -23.98 -9.17
CA ASP A 149 7.03 -24.79 -10.30
C ASP A 149 6.43 -24.39 -11.64
N ALA A 150 5.92 -23.17 -11.74
CA ALA A 150 5.25 -22.62 -12.93
C ALA A 150 4.01 -23.42 -13.38
N THR A 151 3.27 -23.99 -12.42
CA THR A 151 1.98 -24.64 -12.69
C THR A 151 0.80 -23.86 -12.13
N ASN A 152 -0.38 -24.02 -12.76
CA ASN A 152 -1.64 -23.50 -12.25
C ASN A 152 -2.26 -24.43 -11.19
N HIS A 153 -3.49 -24.14 -10.72
CA HIS A 153 -4.21 -24.97 -9.75
C HIS A 153 -4.46 -26.42 -10.22
N GLN A 154 -4.58 -26.64 -11.55
CA GLN A 154 -4.80 -27.96 -12.13
C GLN A 154 -3.49 -28.73 -12.37
N GLY A 155 -2.33 -28.15 -12.03
CA GLY A 155 -1.02 -28.74 -12.28
C GLY A 155 -0.52 -28.57 -13.72
N HIS A 156 -1.19 -27.82 -14.55
CA HIS A 156 -0.75 -27.54 -15.92
C HIS A 156 0.29 -26.41 -15.90
N SER A 157 1.33 -26.57 -16.73
CA SER A 157 2.34 -25.52 -16.93
C SER A 157 1.73 -24.26 -17.48
N VAL A 158 2.14 -23.12 -16.94
CA VAL A 158 1.71 -21.81 -17.43
C VAL A 158 2.66 -21.28 -18.51
N PRO A 159 2.22 -20.36 -19.40
CA PRO A 159 3.07 -19.76 -20.44
C PRO A 159 4.26 -18.98 -19.85
N THR A 160 5.31 -18.82 -20.68
CA THR A 160 6.40 -17.86 -20.36
C THR A 160 5.85 -16.45 -20.26
N GLY A 161 6.38 -15.67 -19.34
CA GLY A 161 5.92 -14.31 -19.13
C GLY A 161 6.19 -13.77 -17.75
N THR A 162 5.60 -12.62 -17.47
CA THR A 162 5.66 -11.96 -16.16
C THR A 162 4.46 -12.38 -15.32
N TYR A 163 4.76 -12.74 -14.08
CA TYR A 163 3.77 -13.09 -13.06
C TYR A 163 3.95 -12.21 -11.84
N LEU A 164 2.88 -12.06 -11.07
CA LEU A 164 2.88 -11.37 -9.79
C LEU A 164 2.68 -12.40 -8.69
N TYR A 165 3.39 -12.27 -7.59
CA TYR A 165 3.12 -13.01 -6.37
C TYR A 165 2.81 -12.04 -5.25
N ARG A 166 1.74 -12.35 -4.52
CA ARG A 166 1.17 -11.50 -3.48
C ARG A 166 1.03 -12.29 -2.20
N ILE A 167 1.55 -11.72 -1.12
CA ILE A 167 1.32 -12.20 0.24
C ILE A 167 0.36 -11.26 0.95
N GLU A 168 -0.59 -11.84 1.65
CA GLU A 168 -1.60 -11.15 2.44
C GLU A 168 -1.64 -11.72 3.84
N ALA A 169 -1.77 -10.86 4.85
CA ALA A 169 -2.07 -11.23 6.22
C ALA A 169 -2.76 -10.07 6.92
N ASP A 170 -3.90 -10.36 7.52
CA ASP A 170 -4.76 -9.36 8.15
C ASP A 170 -4.98 -8.14 7.22
N ASN A 171 -4.54 -6.96 7.62
CA ASN A 171 -4.66 -5.72 6.86
C ASN A 171 -3.41 -5.38 6.02
N PHE A 172 -2.45 -6.32 5.91
CA PHE A 172 -1.21 -6.12 5.19
C PHE A 172 -1.21 -6.90 3.88
N SER A 173 -0.76 -6.28 2.80
CA SER A 173 -0.48 -6.98 1.54
C SER A 173 0.79 -6.46 0.90
N GLN A 174 1.55 -7.35 0.30
CA GLN A 174 2.75 -7.00 -0.48
C GLN A 174 2.79 -7.82 -1.75
N THR A 175 3.05 -7.15 -2.88
CA THR A 175 3.13 -7.79 -4.20
C THR A 175 4.50 -7.56 -4.83
N LYS A 176 5.02 -8.57 -5.49
CA LYS A 176 6.25 -8.49 -6.29
C LYS A 176 6.05 -9.18 -7.64
N LYS A 177 6.94 -8.87 -8.57
CA LYS A 177 6.96 -9.46 -9.92
C LYS A 177 8.07 -10.49 -10.08
N MET A 178 7.84 -11.48 -10.93
CA MET A 178 8.81 -12.47 -11.35
C MET A 178 8.65 -12.78 -12.85
N VAL A 179 9.71 -13.30 -13.47
CA VAL A 179 9.75 -13.59 -14.89
C VAL A 179 10.04 -15.07 -15.10
N LEU A 180 9.10 -15.77 -15.75
CA LEU A 180 9.25 -17.16 -16.17
C LEU A 180 9.83 -17.21 -17.59
N LEU A 181 10.93 -17.91 -17.75
CA LEU A 181 11.53 -18.26 -19.04
C LEU A 181 11.25 -19.75 -19.35
N LYS A 182 11.38 -20.11 -20.59
CA LYS A 182 11.42 -21.53 -21.01
C LYS A 182 12.83 -21.93 -21.34
#